data_fc0debe24c252a8fa8ac2e27586d7042
#
_entry.id   fc0debe24c252a8fa8ac2e27586d7042
#
_cell.length_a   1.000
_cell.length_b   1.000
_cell.length_c   1.000
_cell.angle_alpha   90.00
_cell.angle_beta   90.00
_cell.angle_gamma   90.00
#
_symmetry.space_group_name_H-M   'P 1'
#
loop_
_entity.id
_entity.type
_entity.pdbx_description
1 polymer ?
#
loop_
_entity_poly.entity_id
_entity_poly.type
_entity_poly.pdbx_seq_one_letter_code
_entity_poly.pdbx_strand_id
1 'polypeptide(L)'
;MQIKKEMIYRQLAGDNILVPGGNAVLDLNGLFVMTETGAFIWSVLSQAETEEDIVNKMLEEYDVDRETAQEDVKEFLGRLREYGIID
;
A
#
# COMPACT_ATOMS: atom_id res chain seq x y z
N MET A 1 -1.23 6.76 8.54
CA MET A 1 -0.52 7.58 7.54
C MET A 1 -1.51 8.22 6.60
N GLN A 2 -1.21 9.42 6.17
CA GLN A 2 -2.13 10.18 5.35
C GLN A 2 -2.00 9.84 3.87
N ILE A 3 -3.14 9.51 3.25
CA ILE A 3 -3.20 9.23 1.82
C ILE A 3 -3.48 10.56 1.13
N LYS A 4 -2.60 10.96 0.21
CA LYS A 4 -2.67 12.24 -0.47
C LYS A 4 -3.45 12.21 -1.77
N LYS A 5 -3.51 11.06 -2.42
CA LYS A 5 -4.24 10.90 -3.68
C LYS A 5 -5.34 9.89 -3.51
N GLU A 6 -6.51 10.19 -4.07
CA GLU A 6 -7.62 9.27 -4.04
C GLU A 6 -7.33 8.06 -4.93
N MET A 7 -7.28 6.89 -4.32
CA MET A 7 -7.03 5.65 -5.03
C MET A 7 -8.14 4.66 -4.69
N ILE A 8 -8.55 3.89 -5.66
CA ILE A 8 -9.59 2.88 -5.49
C ILE A 8 -8.95 1.51 -5.62
N TYR A 9 -9.13 0.67 -4.61
CA TYR A 9 -8.65 -0.71 -4.65
C TYR A 9 -9.63 -1.57 -5.44
N ARG A 10 -9.10 -2.39 -6.36
CA ARG A 10 -9.87 -3.35 -7.13
C ARG A 10 -9.12 -4.64 -7.29
N GLN A 11 -9.87 -5.71 -7.47
CA GLN A 11 -9.33 -7.01 -7.83
C GLN A 11 -9.82 -7.34 -9.23
N LEU A 12 -8.88 -7.56 -10.15
CA LEU A 12 -9.19 -7.89 -11.54
C LEU A 12 -8.34 -9.09 -11.96
N ALA A 13 -8.98 -10.16 -12.42
CA ALA A 13 -8.31 -11.36 -12.92
C ALA A 13 -7.25 -11.89 -11.93
N GLY A 14 -7.54 -11.82 -10.64
CA GLY A 14 -6.62 -12.30 -9.60
C GLY A 14 -5.56 -11.30 -9.16
N ASP A 15 -5.46 -10.16 -9.83
CA ASP A 15 -4.49 -9.13 -9.45
C ASP A 15 -5.12 -8.09 -8.54
N ASN A 16 -4.34 -7.63 -7.57
CA ASN A 16 -4.71 -6.53 -6.69
C ASN A 16 -4.18 -5.24 -7.29
N ILE A 17 -5.05 -4.29 -7.57
CA ILE A 17 -4.64 -3.04 -8.20
C ILE A 17 -5.20 -1.83 -7.48
N LEU A 18 -4.47 -0.72 -7.58
CA LEU A 18 -4.95 0.60 -7.21
C LEU A 18 -5.22 1.37 -8.48
N VAL A 19 -6.42 1.95 -8.56
CA VAL A 19 -6.84 2.73 -9.72
C VAL A 19 -7.03 4.17 -9.26
N PRO A 20 -6.49 5.16 -9.99
CA PRO A 20 -6.71 6.56 -9.63
C PRO A 20 -8.20 6.90 -9.67
N GLY A 21 -8.66 7.66 -8.67
CA GLY A 21 -10.01 8.17 -8.61
C GLY A 21 -10.01 9.69 -8.70
N GLY A 22 -11.15 10.27 -9.08
CA GLY A 22 -11.29 11.71 -9.13
C GLY A 22 -10.21 12.38 -9.98
N ASN A 23 -9.58 13.41 -9.44
CA ASN A 23 -8.56 14.17 -10.14
C ASN A 23 -7.21 13.46 -10.25
N ALA A 24 -7.02 12.39 -9.50
CA ALA A 24 -5.75 11.66 -9.52
C ALA A 24 -5.49 10.97 -10.86
N VAL A 25 -6.54 10.78 -11.66
CA VAL A 25 -6.42 10.20 -13.01
C VAL A 25 -5.42 10.96 -13.86
N LEU A 26 -5.35 12.27 -13.69
CA LEU A 26 -4.46 13.12 -14.48
C LEU A 26 -2.99 13.01 -14.06
N ASP A 27 -2.74 12.50 -12.86
CA ASP A 27 -1.39 12.45 -12.28
C ASP A 27 -0.69 11.11 -12.43
N LEU A 28 -1.44 10.05 -12.68
CA LEU A 28 -0.88 8.71 -12.74
C LEU A 28 -1.05 8.10 -14.12
N ASN A 29 0.02 7.47 -14.61
CA ASN A 29 -0.01 6.73 -15.85
C ASN A 29 -0.17 5.25 -15.53
N GLY A 30 -1.35 4.70 -15.81
CA GLY A 30 -1.60 3.27 -15.70
C GLY A 30 -2.00 2.82 -14.31
N LEU A 31 -1.87 1.54 -14.09
CA LEU A 31 -2.32 0.88 -12.88
C LEU A 31 -1.16 0.63 -11.92
N PHE A 32 -1.45 0.69 -10.64
CA PHE A 32 -0.48 0.33 -9.60
C PHE A 32 -0.83 -1.10 -9.14
N VAL A 33 -0.04 -2.06 -9.58
CA VAL A 33 -0.27 -3.47 -9.23
C VAL A 33 0.42 -3.80 -7.92
N MET A 34 -0.30 -4.45 -7.02
CA MET A 34 0.20 -4.82 -5.70
C MET A 34 0.29 -6.33 -5.55
N THR A 35 1.28 -6.77 -4.77
CA THR A 35 1.32 -8.13 -4.29
C THR A 35 0.23 -8.31 -3.24
N GLU A 36 0.01 -9.55 -2.79
CA GLU A 36 -0.95 -9.81 -1.73
C GLU A 36 -0.58 -9.07 -0.44
N THR A 37 0.70 -9.06 -0.09
CA THR A 37 1.16 -8.34 1.11
C THR A 37 1.02 -6.84 0.94
N GLY A 38 1.28 -6.32 -0.27
CA GLY A 38 1.07 -4.90 -0.56
C GLY A 38 -0.40 -4.50 -0.39
N ALA A 39 -1.31 -5.34 -0.86
CA ALA A 39 -2.74 -5.10 -0.69
C ALA A 39 -3.13 -5.08 0.79
N PHE A 40 -2.55 -5.97 1.58
CA PHE A 40 -2.77 -5.96 3.02
C PHE A 40 -2.29 -4.66 3.64
N ILE A 41 -1.06 -4.23 3.29
CA ILE A 41 -0.50 -2.98 3.81
C ILE A 41 -1.42 -1.81 3.46
N TRP A 42 -1.89 -1.76 2.22
CA TRP A 42 -2.84 -0.73 1.80
C TRP A 42 -4.09 -0.71 2.67
N SER A 43 -4.61 -1.89 3.01
CA SER A 43 -5.85 -2.00 3.77
C SER A 43 -5.75 -1.44 5.19
N VAL A 44 -4.55 -1.45 5.79
CA VAL A 44 -4.35 -0.96 7.16
C VAL A 44 -3.69 0.42 7.21
N LEU A 45 -3.26 0.93 6.07
CA LEU A 45 -2.47 2.14 5.97
C LEU A 45 -3.15 3.36 6.60
N SER A 46 -4.43 3.56 6.32
CA SER A 46 -5.14 4.73 6.81
C SER A 46 -5.31 4.75 8.33
N GLN A 47 -5.23 3.58 8.96
CA GLN A 47 -5.37 3.46 10.41
C GLN A 47 -4.01 3.50 11.13
N ALA A 48 -2.93 3.36 10.37
CA ALA A 48 -1.58 3.34 10.94
C ALA A 48 -1.02 4.74 11.08
N GLU A 49 -0.33 5.01 12.17
CA GLU A 49 0.35 6.27 12.37
C GLU A 49 1.81 6.19 11.94
N THR A 50 2.42 5.01 12.08
CA THR A 50 3.84 4.80 11.77
C THR A 50 4.03 3.54 10.96
N GLU A 51 5.23 3.41 10.35
CA GLU A 51 5.59 2.17 9.67
C GLU A 51 5.58 0.98 10.63
N GLU A 52 5.99 1.20 11.87
CA GLU A 52 6.01 0.13 12.87
C GLU A 52 4.62 -0.41 13.14
N ASP A 53 3.60 0.47 13.13
CA ASP A 53 2.22 0.02 13.29
C ASP A 53 1.84 -0.97 12.20
N ILE A 54 2.26 -0.71 10.97
CA ILE A 54 1.98 -1.58 9.84
C ILE A 54 2.73 -2.90 9.98
N VAL A 55 4.01 -2.82 10.38
CA VAL A 55 4.82 -4.02 10.61
C VAL A 55 4.16 -4.92 11.66
N ASN A 56 3.70 -4.32 12.76
CA ASN A 56 3.05 -5.08 13.81
C ASN A 56 1.77 -5.75 13.31
N LYS A 57 1.00 -5.08 12.48
CA LYS A 57 -0.20 -5.68 11.88
C LYS A 57 0.16 -6.84 10.95
N MET A 58 1.24 -6.73 10.19
CA MET A 58 1.71 -7.82 9.34
C MET A 58 2.10 -9.03 10.17
N LEU A 59 2.77 -8.81 11.31
CA LEU A 59 3.20 -9.91 12.16
C LEU A 59 2.03 -10.63 12.82
N GLU A 60 0.90 -9.95 13.00
CA GLU A 60 -0.31 -10.56 13.49
C GLU A 60 -1.00 -11.43 12.42
N GLU A 61 -0.90 -11.02 11.16
CA GLU A 61 -1.64 -11.65 10.06
C GLU A 61 -0.83 -12.72 9.35
N TYR A 62 0.48 -12.56 9.26
CA TYR A 62 1.35 -13.46 8.49
C TYR A 62 2.40 -14.09 9.37
N ASP A 63 2.79 -15.32 9.03
CA ASP A 63 3.88 -16.02 9.72
C ASP A 63 5.22 -15.66 9.06
N VAL A 64 5.67 -14.45 9.33
CA VAL A 64 6.94 -13.92 8.81
C VAL A 64 7.73 -13.33 9.97
N ASP A 65 9.06 -13.23 9.80
CA ASP A 65 9.87 -12.58 10.83
C ASP A 65 9.78 -11.06 10.67
N ARG A 66 10.18 -10.34 11.72
CA ARG A 66 10.09 -8.88 11.75
C ARG A 66 10.93 -8.24 10.66
N GLU A 67 12.11 -8.76 10.41
CA GLU A 67 13.01 -8.20 9.39
C GLU A 67 12.36 -8.24 8.01
N THR A 68 11.77 -9.38 7.64
CA THR A 68 11.07 -9.51 6.37
C THR A 68 9.88 -8.56 6.28
N ALA A 69 9.11 -8.47 7.36
CA ALA A 69 7.96 -7.56 7.40
C ALA A 69 8.41 -6.11 7.23
N GLN A 70 9.49 -5.71 7.90
CA GLN A 70 10.00 -4.35 7.79
C GLN A 70 10.46 -4.03 6.37
N GLU A 71 11.12 -4.97 5.72
CA GLU A 71 11.56 -4.77 4.34
C GLU A 71 10.38 -4.62 3.39
N ASP A 72 9.37 -5.48 3.53
CA ASP A 72 8.19 -5.43 2.69
C ASP A 72 7.42 -4.11 2.86
N VAL A 73 7.24 -3.69 4.10
CA VAL A 73 6.55 -2.44 4.38
C VAL A 73 7.33 -1.26 3.82
N LYS A 74 8.63 -1.23 4.05
CA LYS A 74 9.47 -0.14 3.59
C LYS A 74 9.46 -0.01 2.07
N GLU A 75 9.56 -1.14 1.38
CA GLU A 75 9.54 -1.16 -0.08
C GLU A 75 8.20 -0.66 -0.62
N PHE A 76 7.11 -1.17 -0.08
CA PHE A 76 5.79 -0.79 -0.55
C PHE A 76 5.51 0.70 -0.31
N LEU A 77 5.81 1.19 0.88
CA LEU A 77 5.61 2.61 1.18
C LEU A 77 6.49 3.49 0.31
N GLY A 78 7.71 3.03 0.01
CA GLY A 78 8.60 3.75 -0.90
C GLY A 78 7.99 3.91 -2.28
N ARG A 79 7.36 2.86 -2.80
CA ARG A 79 6.68 2.93 -4.09
C ARG A 79 5.51 3.89 -4.06
N LEU A 80 4.72 3.87 -2.98
CA LEU A 80 3.61 4.81 -2.82
C LEU A 80 4.11 6.25 -2.80
N ARG A 81 5.25 6.49 -2.14
CA ARG A 81 5.84 7.82 -2.09
C ARG A 81 6.33 8.27 -3.45
N GLU A 82 6.92 7.37 -4.23
CA GLU A 82 7.36 7.69 -5.59
C GLU A 82 6.20 8.16 -6.46
N TYR A 83 5.02 7.59 -6.26
CA TYR A 83 3.83 7.96 -7.02
C TYR A 83 3.08 9.14 -6.38
N GLY A 84 3.57 9.63 -5.24
CA GLY A 84 2.92 10.74 -4.55
C GLY A 84 1.59 10.37 -3.90
N ILE A 85 1.36 9.09 -3.64
CA ILE A 85 0.11 8.62 -3.05
C ILE A 85 0.08 8.89 -1.55
N ILE A 86 1.23 8.82 -0.91
CA ILE A 86 1.38 9.18 0.52
C ILE A 86 2.55 10.15 0.67
N ASP A 87 2.64 10.74 1.87
CA ASP A 87 3.76 11.63 2.22
C ASP A 87 5.08 10.88 2.35
#